data_520fe104058b579d96203bf8d09aeab2
#
_entry.id   520fe104058b579d96203bf8d09aeab2
#
_cell.length_a   1.000
_cell.length_b   1.000
_cell.length_c   1.000
_cell.angle_alpha   90.00
_cell.angle_beta   90.00
_cell.angle_gamma   90.00
#
_symmetry.space_group_name_H-M   'P 1'
#
loop_
_entity.id
_entity.type
_entity.pdbx_description
1 polymer ?
#
loop_
_entity_poly.entity_id
_entity_poly.type
_entity_poly.pdbx_seq_one_letter_code
_entity_poly.pdbx_strand_id
1 'polypeptide(L)'
;STRVRSSAASDVYKRQFYIMCALESNPGIQSMPGAKDLGLILRLGIGVIGIFAVIFLFYTNSFIIKRRKKELGIYNILGMEKRHIAKILSKEAFFTAIIAIGGGLVTGVLFHKLACMLLYRMIGFNGGITFSFSKKGVMITAILFAIVYLLTYIYDLFQVQLANPIELLQSGNKGEREPKTKAIMAVLGVLCLGTGYFIAITTKNPIKALTLFFVAVILVIIGTYLLFTAGSIALLKILRRNKGYYYQTKHFTSVSGMIYRMKQNAVGLANICILSTMVLVAVSTTVSLYVGVEDIMKERYPNEINIRAYYDTGAPSEDCLLYTSPSPRDR
;
A
#
# COMPACT_ATOMS: atom_id res chain seq x y z
N SER A 1 -22.29 8.22 11.68
CA SER A 1 -21.60 8.94 10.63
C SER A 1 -20.07 8.70 10.58
N THR A 2 -19.39 8.32 11.67
CA THR A 2 -17.93 8.01 11.67
C THR A 2 -17.62 6.73 10.88
N ARG A 3 -18.49 5.72 10.93
CA ARG A 3 -18.35 4.51 10.11
C ARG A 3 -18.51 4.78 8.62
N VAL A 4 -19.40 5.68 8.24
CA VAL A 4 -19.59 6.05 6.82
C VAL A 4 -18.33 6.70 6.25
N ARG A 5 -17.66 7.57 7.03
CA ARG A 5 -16.38 8.16 6.60
C ARG A 5 -15.25 7.12 6.48
N SER A 6 -15.20 6.14 7.38
CA SER A 6 -14.20 5.06 7.29
C SER A 6 -14.52 4.09 6.16
N SER A 7 -15.80 3.85 5.87
CA SER A 7 -16.25 3.08 4.72
C SER A 7 -15.79 3.74 3.42
N ALA A 8 -15.98 5.06 3.28
CA ALA A 8 -15.52 5.80 2.10
C ALA A 8 -14.00 5.69 1.87
N ALA A 9 -13.18 5.77 2.93
CA ALA A 9 -11.75 5.58 2.81
C ALA A 9 -11.39 4.13 2.39
N SER A 10 -12.12 3.14 2.89
CA SER A 10 -11.91 1.73 2.50
C SER A 10 -12.36 1.45 1.07
N ASP A 11 -13.31 2.21 0.53
CA ASP A 11 -13.82 2.05 -0.83
C ASP A 11 -12.76 2.40 -1.89
N VAL A 12 -11.85 3.33 -1.57
CA VAL A 12 -10.71 3.68 -2.43
C VAL A 12 -9.82 2.46 -2.67
N TYR A 13 -9.47 1.71 -1.61
CA TYR A 13 -8.61 0.52 -1.75
C TYR A 13 -9.28 -0.62 -2.51
N LYS A 14 -10.59 -0.84 -2.29
CA LYS A 14 -11.36 -1.86 -3.02
C LYS A 14 -11.43 -1.54 -4.50
N ARG A 15 -11.73 -0.28 -4.83
CA ARG A 15 -11.75 0.22 -6.19
C ARG A 15 -10.39 0.05 -6.86
N GLN A 16 -9.32 0.49 -6.21
CA GLN A 16 -7.95 0.39 -6.73
C GLN A 16 -7.53 -1.06 -6.94
N PHE A 17 -7.79 -1.93 -5.96
CA PHE A 17 -7.50 -3.36 -6.04
C PHE A 17 -8.26 -4.01 -7.21
N TYR A 18 -9.55 -3.73 -7.34
CA TYR A 18 -10.35 -4.23 -8.47
C TYR A 18 -9.81 -3.75 -9.82
N ILE A 19 -9.50 -2.46 -9.95
CA ILE A 19 -8.96 -1.90 -11.21
C ILE A 19 -7.66 -2.61 -11.60
N MET A 20 -6.76 -2.84 -10.67
CA MET A 20 -5.49 -3.55 -10.93
C MET A 20 -5.74 -5.01 -11.36
N CYS A 21 -6.64 -5.74 -10.68
CA CYS A 21 -7.02 -7.11 -11.06
C CYS A 21 -7.70 -7.14 -12.43
N ALA A 22 -8.54 -6.15 -12.75
CA ALA A 22 -9.23 -6.06 -14.02
C ALA A 22 -8.28 -5.71 -15.17
N LEU A 23 -7.29 -4.83 -14.94
CA LEU A 23 -6.23 -4.53 -15.91
C LEU A 23 -5.36 -5.77 -16.20
N GLU A 24 -4.95 -6.51 -15.17
CA GLU A 24 -4.16 -7.74 -15.34
C GLU A 24 -4.91 -8.80 -16.16
N SER A 25 -6.22 -8.88 -15.99
CA SER A 25 -7.08 -9.85 -16.68
C SER A 25 -7.58 -9.39 -18.06
N ASN A 26 -7.21 -8.18 -18.50
CA ASN A 26 -7.73 -7.61 -19.75
C ASN A 26 -7.07 -8.28 -20.97
N PRO A 27 -7.84 -8.90 -21.90
CA PRO A 27 -7.29 -9.56 -23.08
C PRO A 27 -6.49 -8.60 -23.99
N GLY A 28 -6.91 -7.33 -24.10
CA GLY A 28 -6.21 -6.32 -24.88
C GLY A 28 -4.81 -6.02 -24.35
N ILE A 29 -4.63 -6.01 -23.02
CA ILE A 29 -3.32 -5.82 -22.40
C ILE A 29 -2.46 -7.09 -22.59
N GLN A 30 -3.06 -8.28 -22.54
CA GLN A 30 -2.35 -9.55 -22.70
C GLN A 30 -1.84 -9.77 -24.12
N SER A 31 -2.41 -9.11 -25.13
CA SER A 31 -1.97 -9.19 -26.54
C SER A 31 -0.88 -8.19 -26.91
N MET A 32 -0.49 -7.29 -26.01
CA MET A 32 0.54 -6.27 -26.28
C MET A 32 1.95 -6.83 -26.24
N PRO A 33 2.90 -6.23 -27.02
CA PRO A 33 4.32 -6.47 -26.82
C PRO A 33 4.72 -6.14 -25.37
N GLY A 34 5.41 -7.06 -24.66
CA GLY A 34 5.77 -6.87 -23.25
C GLY A 34 4.66 -7.19 -22.23
N ALA A 35 3.55 -7.79 -22.66
CA ALA A 35 2.42 -8.17 -21.78
C ALA A 35 2.83 -9.03 -20.58
N LYS A 36 3.84 -9.89 -20.75
CA LYS A 36 4.34 -10.76 -19.66
C LYS A 36 4.96 -9.95 -18.53
N ASP A 37 5.78 -8.96 -18.86
CA ASP A 37 6.45 -8.12 -17.88
C ASP A 37 5.45 -7.17 -17.20
N LEU A 38 4.55 -6.58 -17.98
CA LEU A 38 3.47 -5.75 -17.45
C LEU A 38 2.54 -6.56 -16.53
N GLY A 39 2.18 -7.77 -16.91
CA GLY A 39 1.37 -8.68 -16.09
C GLY A 39 2.06 -9.05 -14.77
N LEU A 40 3.38 -9.28 -14.79
CA LEU A 40 4.16 -9.51 -13.57
C LEU A 40 4.12 -8.29 -12.64
N ILE A 41 4.37 -7.10 -13.17
CA ILE A 41 4.32 -5.84 -12.40
C ILE A 41 2.93 -5.63 -11.79
N LEU A 42 1.87 -5.84 -12.56
CA LEU A 42 0.49 -5.71 -12.07
C LEU A 42 0.19 -6.69 -10.94
N ARG A 43 0.59 -7.97 -11.06
CA ARG A 43 0.40 -9.00 -9.99
C ARG A 43 1.12 -8.63 -8.71
N LEU A 44 2.37 -8.17 -8.82
CA LEU A 44 3.15 -7.74 -7.67
C LEU A 44 2.51 -6.49 -7.03
N GLY A 45 2.05 -5.54 -7.84
CA GLY A 45 1.29 -4.36 -7.39
C GLY A 45 -0.01 -4.73 -6.67
N ILE A 46 -0.77 -5.71 -7.17
CA ILE A 46 -1.96 -6.26 -6.51
C ILE A 46 -1.61 -6.80 -5.13
N GLY A 47 -0.50 -7.55 -5.01
CA GLY A 47 -0.01 -8.07 -3.73
C GLY A 47 0.28 -6.96 -2.71
N VAL A 48 1.02 -5.93 -3.10
CA VAL A 48 1.35 -4.78 -2.22
C VAL A 48 0.09 -4.03 -1.80
N ILE A 49 -0.80 -3.70 -2.74
CA ILE A 49 -2.07 -3.01 -2.44
C ILE A 49 -2.94 -3.86 -1.52
N GLY A 50 -2.99 -5.19 -1.74
CA GLY A 50 -3.72 -6.12 -0.88
C GLY A 50 -3.22 -6.11 0.56
N ILE A 51 -1.92 -6.24 0.77
CA ILE A 51 -1.29 -6.18 2.11
C ILE A 51 -1.59 -4.85 2.78
N PHE A 52 -1.39 -3.74 2.05
CA PHE A 52 -1.64 -2.41 2.59
C PHE A 52 -3.12 -2.19 2.94
N ALA A 53 -4.05 -2.65 2.11
CA ALA A 53 -5.49 -2.58 2.37
C ALA A 53 -5.88 -3.35 3.63
N VAL A 54 -5.32 -4.55 3.84
CA VAL A 54 -5.54 -5.35 5.06
C VAL A 54 -5.10 -4.57 6.29
N ILE A 55 -3.86 -4.08 6.30
CA ILE A 55 -3.30 -3.34 7.44
C ILE A 55 -4.14 -2.08 7.74
N PHE A 56 -4.48 -1.32 6.70
CA PHE A 56 -5.26 -0.09 6.82
C PHE A 56 -6.68 -0.35 7.36
N LEU A 57 -7.36 -1.37 6.86
CA LEU A 57 -8.70 -1.73 7.31
C LEU A 57 -8.71 -2.19 8.76
N PHE A 58 -7.76 -3.05 9.16
CA PHE A 58 -7.60 -3.44 10.55
C PHE A 58 -7.34 -2.27 11.48
N TYR A 59 -6.45 -1.36 11.08
CA TYR A 59 -6.17 -0.15 11.86
C TYR A 59 -7.41 0.72 12.02
N THR A 60 -8.08 1.01 10.90
CA THR A 60 -9.27 1.88 10.88
C THR A 60 -10.39 1.28 11.72
N ASN A 61 -10.64 -0.04 11.59
CA ASN A 61 -11.64 -0.73 12.39
C ASN A 61 -11.28 -0.72 13.89
N SER A 62 -10.02 -1.02 14.24
CA SER A 62 -9.54 -0.97 15.62
C SER A 62 -9.68 0.43 16.24
N PHE A 63 -9.47 1.47 15.46
CA PHE A 63 -9.65 2.85 15.91
C PHE A 63 -11.13 3.18 16.18
N ILE A 64 -12.03 2.73 15.30
CA ILE A 64 -13.48 2.95 15.44
C ILE A 64 -14.03 2.21 16.65
N ILE A 65 -13.69 0.93 16.84
CA ILE A 65 -14.19 0.14 17.97
C ILE A 65 -13.71 0.71 19.29
N LYS A 66 -12.46 1.22 19.35
CA LYS A 66 -11.94 1.90 20.55
C LYS A 66 -12.74 3.14 20.93
N ARG A 67 -13.17 3.94 19.95
CA ARG A 67 -14.02 5.12 20.19
C ARG A 67 -15.42 4.74 20.68
N ARG A 68 -15.95 3.62 20.19
CA ARG A 68 -17.29 3.12 20.55
C ARG A 68 -17.33 2.34 21.86
N LYS A 69 -16.17 2.05 22.47
CA LYS A 69 -16.12 1.32 23.76
C LYS A 69 -16.98 1.96 24.83
N LYS A 70 -17.04 3.30 24.89
CA LYS A 70 -17.92 4.01 25.85
C LYS A 70 -19.40 3.74 25.61
N GLU A 71 -19.85 3.80 24.35
CA GLU A 71 -21.24 3.54 23.97
C GLU A 71 -21.63 2.10 24.32
N LEU A 72 -20.76 1.13 23.98
CA LEU A 72 -20.97 -0.28 24.28
C LEU A 72 -20.98 -0.56 25.81
N GLY A 73 -20.17 0.19 26.56
CA GLY A 73 -20.17 0.13 28.04
C GLY A 73 -21.49 0.64 28.63
N ILE A 74 -22.05 1.73 28.12
CA ILE A 74 -23.34 2.28 28.56
C ILE A 74 -24.47 1.28 28.31
N TYR A 75 -24.51 0.64 27.13
CA TYR A 75 -25.52 -0.39 26.85
C TYR A 75 -25.46 -1.56 27.84
N ASN A 76 -24.27 -1.97 28.24
CA ASN A 76 -24.11 -3.05 29.21
C ASN A 76 -24.61 -2.65 30.63
N ILE A 77 -24.38 -1.39 31.04
CA ILE A 77 -24.89 -0.88 32.32
C ILE A 77 -26.43 -0.72 32.32
N LEU A 78 -27.00 -0.36 31.19
CA LEU A 78 -28.45 -0.31 30.99
C LEU A 78 -29.11 -1.70 30.95
N GLY A 79 -28.34 -2.76 31.24
CA GLY A 79 -28.85 -4.13 31.36
C GLY A 79 -28.78 -4.96 30.07
N MET A 80 -28.18 -4.46 29.00
CA MET A 80 -28.00 -5.27 27.79
C MET A 80 -26.91 -6.32 27.98
N GLU A 81 -27.25 -7.58 27.81
CA GLU A 81 -26.27 -8.68 27.83
C GLU A 81 -25.26 -8.53 26.67
N LYS A 82 -24.04 -9.02 26.92
CA LYS A 82 -22.96 -9.05 25.90
C LYS A 82 -23.39 -9.74 24.60
N ARG A 83 -24.28 -10.74 24.66
CA ARG A 83 -24.84 -11.43 23.49
C ARG A 83 -25.71 -10.52 22.62
N HIS A 84 -26.50 -9.64 23.23
CA HIS A 84 -27.33 -8.67 22.50
C HIS A 84 -26.45 -7.61 21.81
N ILE A 85 -25.43 -7.11 22.49
CA ILE A 85 -24.44 -6.19 21.92
C ILE A 85 -23.71 -6.85 20.75
N ALA A 86 -23.31 -8.13 20.87
CA ALA A 86 -22.68 -8.86 19.78
C ALA A 86 -23.60 -9.02 18.55
N LYS A 87 -24.90 -9.28 18.75
CA LYS A 87 -25.88 -9.36 17.66
C LYS A 87 -26.04 -8.02 16.92
N ILE A 88 -26.08 -6.89 17.65
CA ILE A 88 -26.14 -5.56 17.05
C ILE A 88 -24.86 -5.31 16.21
N LEU A 89 -23.69 -5.62 16.77
CA LEU A 89 -22.41 -5.45 16.10
C LEU A 89 -22.32 -6.31 14.83
N SER A 90 -22.86 -7.56 14.90
CA SER A 90 -22.91 -8.49 13.76
C SER A 90 -23.73 -7.91 12.61
N LYS A 91 -24.96 -7.45 12.89
CA LYS A 91 -25.83 -6.84 11.87
C LYS A 91 -25.19 -5.60 11.25
N GLU A 92 -24.63 -4.74 12.10
CA GLU A 92 -23.94 -3.52 11.63
C GLU A 92 -22.71 -3.84 10.78
N ALA A 93 -21.89 -4.83 11.17
CA ALA A 93 -20.72 -5.28 10.40
C ALA A 93 -21.15 -5.86 9.05
N PHE A 94 -22.20 -6.68 9.02
CA PHE A 94 -22.75 -7.29 7.81
C PHE A 94 -23.25 -6.25 6.81
N PHE A 95 -24.09 -5.30 7.24
CA PHE A 95 -24.59 -4.23 6.37
C PHE A 95 -23.43 -3.33 5.88
N THR A 96 -22.50 -3.00 6.76
CA THR A 96 -21.31 -2.21 6.40
C THR A 96 -20.47 -2.93 5.35
N ALA A 97 -20.26 -4.24 5.50
CA ALA A 97 -19.50 -5.03 4.53
C ALA A 97 -20.18 -5.06 3.14
N ILE A 98 -21.49 -5.31 3.09
CA ILE A 98 -22.24 -5.35 1.83
C ILE A 98 -22.20 -3.98 1.12
N ILE A 99 -22.51 -2.92 1.83
CA ILE A 99 -22.52 -1.56 1.25
C ILE A 99 -21.12 -1.18 0.77
N ALA A 100 -20.09 -1.47 1.59
CA ALA A 100 -18.73 -1.11 1.28
C ALA A 100 -18.12 -1.96 0.15
N ILE A 101 -18.38 -3.27 0.10
CA ILE A 101 -17.91 -4.12 -1.01
C ILE A 101 -18.68 -3.77 -2.29
N GLY A 102 -20.00 -3.64 -2.23
CA GLY A 102 -20.83 -3.28 -3.36
C GLY A 102 -20.47 -1.91 -3.94
N GLY A 103 -20.38 -0.88 -3.09
CA GLY A 103 -19.98 0.47 -3.49
C GLY A 103 -18.58 0.52 -4.10
N GLY A 104 -17.60 -0.16 -3.48
CA GLY A 104 -16.23 -0.25 -3.99
C GLY A 104 -16.15 -0.94 -5.35
N LEU A 105 -16.92 -2.03 -5.57
CA LEU A 105 -16.97 -2.73 -6.85
C LEU A 105 -17.65 -1.91 -7.94
N VAL A 106 -18.82 -1.30 -7.65
CA VAL A 106 -19.54 -0.46 -8.61
C VAL A 106 -18.66 0.71 -9.07
N THR A 107 -18.08 1.45 -8.13
CA THR A 107 -17.13 2.53 -8.46
C THR A 107 -15.88 2.02 -9.16
N GLY A 108 -15.38 0.83 -8.79
CA GLY A 108 -14.24 0.17 -9.43
C GLY A 108 -14.50 -0.14 -10.90
N VAL A 109 -15.66 -0.70 -11.24
CA VAL A 109 -16.08 -0.99 -12.62
C VAL A 109 -16.20 0.29 -13.45
N LEU A 110 -16.79 1.35 -12.89
CA LEU A 110 -16.92 2.65 -13.56
C LEU A 110 -15.55 3.25 -13.88
N PHE A 111 -14.64 3.27 -12.92
CA PHE A 111 -13.30 3.83 -13.10
C PHE A 111 -12.34 2.91 -13.87
N HIS A 112 -12.65 1.61 -13.99
CA HIS A 112 -11.84 0.68 -14.78
C HIS A 112 -11.75 1.10 -16.24
N LYS A 113 -12.87 1.53 -16.85
CA LYS A 113 -12.88 2.03 -18.23
C LYS A 113 -11.94 3.23 -18.40
N LEU A 114 -12.00 4.17 -17.47
CA LEU A 114 -11.14 5.34 -17.46
C LEU A 114 -9.65 4.95 -17.31
N ALA A 115 -9.33 4.02 -16.43
CA ALA A 115 -7.97 3.53 -16.22
C ALA A 115 -7.42 2.82 -17.45
N CYS A 116 -8.24 2.00 -18.13
CA CYS A 116 -7.86 1.38 -19.39
C CYS A 116 -7.58 2.42 -20.47
N MET A 117 -8.47 3.41 -20.65
CA MET A 117 -8.27 4.47 -21.64
C MET A 117 -6.99 5.26 -21.40
N LEU A 118 -6.70 5.57 -20.13
CA LEU A 118 -5.47 6.27 -19.74
C LEU A 118 -4.24 5.42 -20.05
N LEU A 119 -4.26 4.14 -19.71
CA LEU A 119 -3.14 3.22 -19.95
C LEU A 119 -2.85 3.06 -21.45
N TYR A 120 -3.89 2.83 -22.28
CA TYR A 120 -3.74 2.73 -23.74
C TYR A 120 -3.16 4.01 -24.35
N ARG A 121 -3.63 5.16 -23.88
CA ARG A 121 -3.11 6.46 -24.33
C ARG A 121 -1.65 6.67 -23.95
N MET A 122 -1.26 6.26 -22.74
CA MET A 122 0.14 6.39 -22.29
C MET A 122 1.10 5.47 -23.04
N ILE A 123 0.64 4.25 -23.41
CA ILE A 123 1.46 3.28 -24.16
C ILE A 123 1.46 3.57 -25.67
N GLY A 124 0.60 4.47 -26.17
CA GLY A 124 0.47 4.77 -27.59
C GLY A 124 -0.14 3.61 -28.40
N PHE A 125 -0.87 2.70 -27.75
CA PHE A 125 -1.47 1.54 -28.40
C PHE A 125 -2.83 1.88 -29.01
N ASN A 126 -2.92 1.85 -30.34
CA ASN A 126 -4.14 2.13 -31.13
C ASN A 126 -5.07 0.91 -31.27
N GLY A 127 -4.89 -0.13 -30.48
CA GLY A 127 -5.79 -1.27 -30.43
C GLY A 127 -7.17 -0.88 -29.91
N GLY A 128 -8.23 -1.43 -30.48
CA GLY A 128 -9.60 -1.14 -30.06
C GLY A 128 -9.80 -1.37 -28.55
N ILE A 129 -10.34 -0.35 -27.88
CA ILE A 129 -10.59 -0.39 -26.43
C ILE A 129 -11.68 -1.41 -26.16
N THR A 130 -11.30 -2.64 -25.90
CA THR A 130 -12.23 -3.68 -25.50
C THR A 130 -12.50 -3.54 -24.01
N PHE A 131 -13.65 -2.98 -23.67
CA PHE A 131 -14.15 -3.02 -22.31
C PHE A 131 -14.54 -4.47 -21.98
N SER A 132 -13.68 -5.18 -21.26
CA SER A 132 -14.01 -6.50 -20.75
C SER A 132 -14.32 -6.41 -19.26
N PHE A 133 -15.53 -6.80 -18.90
CA PHE A 133 -15.91 -6.97 -17.49
C PHE A 133 -15.16 -8.19 -16.92
N SER A 134 -14.22 -7.94 -16.03
CA SER A 134 -13.43 -9.03 -15.41
C SER A 134 -14.21 -9.68 -14.26
N LYS A 135 -14.93 -10.78 -14.57
CA LYS A 135 -15.58 -11.61 -13.53
C LYS A 135 -14.57 -12.12 -12.49
N LYS A 136 -13.36 -12.50 -12.94
CA LYS A 136 -12.26 -12.92 -12.05
C LYS A 136 -11.85 -11.80 -11.10
N GLY A 137 -11.66 -10.58 -11.59
CA GLY A 137 -11.32 -9.42 -10.77
C GLY A 137 -12.36 -9.11 -9.70
N VAL A 138 -13.65 -9.15 -10.05
CA VAL A 138 -14.75 -8.99 -9.08
C VAL A 138 -14.70 -10.07 -8.01
N MET A 139 -14.54 -11.34 -8.40
CA MET A 139 -14.56 -12.46 -7.48
C MET A 139 -13.37 -12.39 -6.50
N ILE A 140 -12.15 -12.16 -6.99
CA ILE A 140 -10.95 -12.05 -6.16
C ILE A 140 -11.07 -10.87 -5.18
N THR A 141 -11.53 -9.73 -5.66
CA THR A 141 -11.73 -8.55 -4.81
C THR A 141 -12.79 -8.81 -3.74
N ALA A 142 -13.94 -9.36 -4.12
CA ALA A 142 -15.02 -9.66 -3.19
C ALA A 142 -14.57 -10.65 -2.10
N ILE A 143 -13.87 -11.73 -2.47
CA ILE A 143 -13.37 -12.74 -1.53
C ILE A 143 -12.34 -12.13 -0.58
N LEU A 144 -11.34 -11.41 -1.08
CA LEU A 144 -10.32 -10.79 -0.25
C LEU A 144 -10.95 -9.87 0.79
N PHE A 145 -11.80 -8.94 0.37
CA PHE A 145 -12.40 -7.97 1.28
C PHE A 145 -13.45 -8.61 2.20
N ALA A 146 -14.17 -9.65 1.76
CA ALA A 146 -15.05 -10.43 2.64
C ALA A 146 -14.26 -11.10 3.77
N ILE A 147 -13.10 -11.70 3.47
CA ILE A 147 -12.22 -12.29 4.47
C ILE A 147 -11.72 -11.21 5.45
N VAL A 148 -11.30 -10.04 4.96
CA VAL A 148 -10.83 -8.94 5.81
C VAL A 148 -11.96 -8.44 6.73
N TYR A 149 -13.19 -8.27 6.22
CA TYR A 149 -14.33 -7.87 7.05
C TYR A 149 -14.71 -8.95 8.08
N LEU A 150 -14.61 -10.21 7.71
CA LEU A 150 -14.83 -11.32 8.64
C LEU A 150 -13.80 -11.32 9.77
N LEU A 151 -12.52 -11.16 9.45
CA LEU A 151 -11.45 -11.10 10.44
C LEU A 151 -11.59 -9.88 11.36
N THR A 152 -11.92 -8.71 10.82
CA THR A 152 -12.17 -7.51 11.63
C THR A 152 -13.40 -7.66 12.52
N TYR A 153 -14.46 -8.31 12.05
CA TYR A 153 -15.64 -8.63 12.84
C TYR A 153 -15.31 -9.58 13.99
N ILE A 154 -14.55 -10.64 13.74
CA ILE A 154 -14.09 -11.57 14.79
C ILE A 154 -13.26 -10.82 15.83
N TYR A 155 -12.34 -9.96 15.41
CA TYR A 155 -11.55 -9.11 16.31
C TYR A 155 -12.43 -8.19 17.17
N ASP A 156 -13.47 -7.58 16.60
CA ASP A 156 -14.41 -6.73 17.34
C ASP A 156 -15.20 -7.53 18.39
N LEU A 157 -15.65 -8.74 18.03
CA LEU A 157 -16.32 -9.63 18.98
C LEU A 157 -15.42 -9.98 20.17
N PHE A 158 -14.16 -10.36 19.92
CA PHE A 158 -13.21 -10.64 20.99
C PHE A 158 -13.00 -9.41 21.89
N GLN A 159 -12.90 -8.22 21.32
CA GLN A 159 -12.76 -7.00 22.11
C GLN A 159 -13.96 -6.69 23.00
N VAL A 160 -15.17 -6.99 22.53
CA VAL A 160 -16.40 -6.74 23.30
C VAL A 160 -16.61 -7.81 24.37
N GLN A 161 -16.34 -9.07 24.07
CA GLN A 161 -16.50 -10.18 25.04
C GLN A 161 -15.49 -10.14 26.17
N LEU A 162 -14.22 -9.81 25.88
CA LEU A 162 -13.13 -9.74 26.88
C LEU A 162 -13.17 -8.46 27.73
N ALA A 163 -13.89 -7.43 27.32
CA ALA A 163 -13.92 -6.17 28.05
C ALA A 163 -14.86 -6.24 29.26
N ASN A 164 -14.36 -5.81 30.42
CA ASN A 164 -15.18 -5.61 31.61
C ASN A 164 -16.00 -4.33 31.46
N PRO A 165 -17.32 -4.31 31.78
CA PRO A 165 -18.19 -3.15 31.67
C PRO A 165 -17.63 -1.90 32.36
N ILE A 166 -17.08 -2.07 33.56
CA ILE A 166 -16.48 -1.01 34.37
C ILE A 166 -15.22 -0.44 33.69
N GLU A 167 -14.39 -1.29 33.08
CA GLU A 167 -13.21 -0.83 32.32
C GLU A 167 -13.59 -0.07 31.06
N LEU A 168 -14.68 -0.42 30.40
CA LEU A 168 -15.19 0.26 29.22
C LEU A 168 -15.58 1.71 29.53
N LEU A 169 -16.21 1.96 30.67
CA LEU A 169 -16.56 3.32 31.11
C LEU A 169 -15.35 4.13 31.57
N GLN A 170 -14.48 3.51 32.36
CA GLN A 170 -13.28 4.14 32.89
C GLN A 170 -12.18 4.34 31.85
N SER A 171 -12.29 3.72 30.68
CA SER A 171 -11.28 3.81 29.61
C SER A 171 -11.02 5.25 29.12
N GLY A 172 -11.93 6.18 29.40
CA GLY A 172 -11.74 7.60 29.09
C GLY A 172 -11.12 8.41 30.24
N ASN A 173 -11.20 7.95 31.47
CA ASN A 173 -10.74 8.67 32.68
C ASN A 173 -9.51 8.04 33.34
N LYS A 174 -9.18 6.78 33.02
CA LYS A 174 -7.88 6.22 33.42
C LYS A 174 -6.80 6.95 32.65
N GLY A 175 -5.98 7.71 33.37
CA GLY A 175 -4.76 8.30 32.82
C GLY A 175 -4.00 7.25 32.05
N GLU A 176 -3.60 7.57 30.83
CA GLU A 176 -2.92 6.61 29.96
C GLU A 176 -1.63 6.14 30.63
N ARG A 177 -1.52 4.81 30.80
CA ARG A 177 -0.26 4.23 31.28
C ARG A 177 0.85 4.52 30.27
N GLU A 178 1.98 4.99 30.78
CA GLU A 178 3.16 5.23 29.97
C GLU A 178 3.52 3.99 29.10
N PRO A 179 3.75 4.15 27.79
CA PRO A 179 4.05 3.03 26.94
C PRO A 179 5.39 2.39 27.34
N LYS A 180 5.40 1.05 27.46
CA LYS A 180 6.65 0.30 27.66
C LYS A 180 7.50 0.41 26.40
N THR A 181 8.79 0.68 26.58
CA THR A 181 9.74 0.70 25.46
C THR A 181 9.96 -0.70 24.93
N LYS A 182 9.56 -0.94 23.70
CA LYS A 182 9.85 -2.19 22.98
C LYS A 182 11.11 -2.00 22.15
N ALA A 183 12.27 -1.91 22.80
CA ALA A 183 13.54 -1.65 22.14
C ALA A 183 13.85 -2.68 21.04
N ILE A 184 13.54 -3.94 21.27
CA ILE A 184 13.72 -5.02 20.28
C ILE A 184 12.93 -4.73 18.99
N MET A 185 11.67 -4.27 19.10
CA MET A 185 10.88 -3.92 17.93
C MET A 185 11.42 -2.68 17.21
N ALA A 186 12.00 -1.73 17.93
CA ALA A 186 12.64 -0.56 17.33
C ALA A 186 13.89 -0.96 16.52
N VAL A 187 14.75 -1.80 17.11
CA VAL A 187 15.93 -2.34 16.42
C VAL A 187 15.55 -3.17 15.20
N LEU A 188 14.53 -4.03 15.33
CA LEU A 188 14.01 -4.80 14.20
C LEU A 188 13.49 -3.89 13.08
N GLY A 189 12.82 -2.78 13.43
CA GLY A 189 12.37 -1.78 12.48
C GLY A 189 13.51 -1.14 11.69
N VAL A 190 14.61 -0.77 12.39
CA VAL A 190 15.83 -0.23 11.74
C VAL A 190 16.47 -1.28 10.83
N LEU A 191 16.58 -2.53 11.27
CA LEU A 191 17.13 -3.62 10.47
C LEU A 191 16.28 -3.88 9.21
N CYS A 192 14.95 -3.93 9.34
CA CYS A 192 14.05 -4.11 8.18
C CYS A 192 14.19 -2.97 7.17
N LEU A 193 14.28 -1.71 7.62
CA LEU A 193 14.53 -0.58 6.72
C LEU A 193 15.90 -0.64 6.09
N GLY A 194 16.93 -0.90 6.88
CA GLY A 194 18.31 -1.01 6.40
C GLY A 194 18.47 -2.10 5.35
N THR A 195 17.90 -3.29 5.59
CA THR A 195 17.92 -4.39 4.61
C THR A 195 17.12 -4.07 3.35
N GLY A 196 15.96 -3.41 3.49
CA GLY A 196 15.17 -2.96 2.34
C GLY A 196 15.92 -1.98 1.44
N TYR A 197 16.55 -0.96 2.01
CA TYR A 197 17.39 -0.02 1.27
C TYR A 197 18.67 -0.68 0.71
N PHE A 198 19.31 -1.57 1.47
CA PHE A 198 20.47 -2.31 0.98
C PHE A 198 20.14 -3.14 -0.26
N ILE A 199 19.01 -3.86 -0.26
CA ILE A 199 18.55 -4.60 -1.42
C ILE A 199 18.32 -3.67 -2.61
N ALA A 200 17.65 -2.52 -2.39
CA ALA A 200 17.35 -1.56 -3.45
C ALA A 200 18.62 -0.98 -4.11
N ILE A 201 19.67 -0.69 -3.34
CA ILE A 201 20.93 -0.11 -3.86
C ILE A 201 21.80 -1.17 -4.53
N THR A 202 21.83 -2.40 -3.99
CA THR A 202 22.79 -3.45 -4.44
C THR A 202 22.32 -4.17 -5.70
N THR A 203 21.00 -4.13 -6.01
CA THR A 203 20.46 -4.92 -7.11
C THR A 203 20.67 -4.22 -8.46
N LYS A 204 21.63 -4.74 -9.26
CA LYS A 204 21.99 -4.19 -10.59
C LYS A 204 21.32 -4.91 -11.76
N ASN A 205 20.85 -6.14 -11.57
CA ASN A 205 20.23 -6.94 -12.64
C ASN A 205 18.74 -6.59 -12.81
N PRO A 206 18.27 -6.16 -14.01
CA PRO A 206 16.90 -5.68 -14.22
C PRO A 206 15.81 -6.70 -13.85
N ILE A 207 15.99 -7.98 -14.23
CA ILE A 207 14.99 -9.03 -13.99
C ILE A 207 14.92 -9.40 -12.50
N LYS A 208 16.09 -9.55 -11.84
CA LYS A 208 16.15 -9.78 -10.38
C LYS A 208 15.69 -8.55 -9.60
N ALA A 209 15.98 -7.36 -10.11
CA ALA A 209 15.55 -6.10 -9.51
C ALA A 209 14.04 -6.04 -9.35
N LEU A 210 13.27 -6.51 -10.34
CA LEU A 210 11.82 -6.44 -10.31
C LEU A 210 11.25 -7.25 -9.12
N THR A 211 11.70 -8.48 -8.91
CA THR A 211 11.21 -9.33 -7.80
C THR A 211 11.74 -8.85 -6.45
N LEU A 212 13.03 -8.50 -6.36
CA LEU A 212 13.65 -8.03 -5.11
C LEU A 212 13.12 -6.66 -4.69
N PHE A 213 12.71 -5.81 -5.63
CA PHE A 213 12.07 -4.53 -5.36
C PHE A 213 10.82 -4.69 -4.49
N PHE A 214 9.94 -5.65 -4.80
CA PHE A 214 8.73 -5.88 -4.02
C PHE A 214 9.02 -6.43 -2.62
N VAL A 215 10.03 -7.29 -2.50
CA VAL A 215 10.51 -7.74 -1.18
C VAL A 215 11.03 -6.54 -0.37
N ALA A 216 11.81 -5.66 -1.00
CA ALA A 216 12.30 -4.44 -0.37
C ALA A 216 11.14 -3.52 0.06
N VAL A 217 10.12 -3.33 -0.79
CA VAL A 217 8.93 -2.53 -0.46
C VAL A 217 8.20 -3.09 0.75
N ILE A 218 7.99 -4.41 0.84
CA ILE A 218 7.34 -5.04 1.98
C ILE A 218 8.18 -4.85 3.26
N LEU A 219 9.50 -5.03 3.19
CA LEU A 219 10.41 -4.78 4.31
C LEU A 219 10.36 -3.32 4.79
N VAL A 220 10.34 -2.37 3.85
CA VAL A 220 10.22 -0.94 4.16
C VAL A 220 8.88 -0.63 4.81
N ILE A 221 7.76 -1.20 4.34
CA ILE A 221 6.45 -1.03 4.95
C ILE A 221 6.46 -1.55 6.40
N ILE A 222 6.92 -2.77 6.62
CA ILE A 222 6.99 -3.38 7.96
C ILE A 222 7.94 -2.56 8.85
N GLY A 223 9.11 -2.19 8.36
CA GLY A 223 10.08 -1.38 9.08
C GLY A 223 9.53 -0.01 9.48
N THR A 224 8.79 0.64 8.59
CA THR A 224 8.12 1.92 8.87
C THR A 224 7.08 1.78 9.99
N TYR A 225 6.23 0.75 9.96
CA TYR A 225 5.28 0.50 11.04
C TYR A 225 5.97 0.24 12.38
N LEU A 226 7.03 -0.56 12.41
CA LEU A 226 7.80 -0.84 13.61
C LEU A 226 8.49 0.41 14.16
N LEU A 227 9.05 1.25 13.28
CA LEU A 227 9.70 2.50 13.67
C LEU A 227 8.71 3.52 14.23
N PHE A 228 7.56 3.71 13.57
CA PHE A 228 6.55 4.63 14.11
C PHE A 228 5.96 4.13 15.42
N THR A 229 5.73 2.81 15.59
CA THR A 229 5.09 2.28 16.81
C THR A 229 6.06 2.11 17.99
N ALA A 230 7.27 1.63 17.75
CA ALA A 230 8.24 1.35 18.80
C ALA A 230 9.42 2.33 18.81
N GLY A 231 9.93 2.69 17.63
CA GLY A 231 11.08 3.57 17.47
C GLY A 231 10.79 5.00 17.94
N SER A 232 9.62 5.55 17.59
CA SER A 232 9.21 6.89 18.05
C SER A 232 9.14 6.99 19.58
N ILE A 233 8.58 5.96 20.23
CA ILE A 233 8.52 5.90 21.71
C ILE A 233 9.92 5.75 22.30
N ALA A 234 10.77 4.92 21.70
CA ALA A 234 12.15 4.74 22.12
C ALA A 234 12.94 6.04 22.01
N LEU A 235 12.83 6.74 20.87
CA LEU A 235 13.47 8.04 20.63
C LEU A 235 13.02 9.10 21.68
N LEU A 236 11.71 9.23 21.89
CA LEU A 236 11.18 10.20 22.87
C LEU A 236 11.64 9.87 24.30
N LYS A 237 11.78 8.59 24.67
CA LYS A 237 12.32 8.20 25.96
C LYS A 237 13.83 8.48 26.10
N ILE A 238 14.58 8.33 25.01
CA ILE A 238 16.01 8.71 24.98
C ILE A 238 16.14 10.23 25.17
N LEU A 239 15.32 11.04 24.45
CA LEU A 239 15.29 12.50 24.63
C LEU A 239 14.90 12.89 26.06
N ARG A 240 13.94 12.20 26.67
CA ARG A 240 13.56 12.42 28.06
C ARG A 240 14.66 12.09 29.05
N ARG A 241 15.53 11.12 28.74
CA ARG A 241 16.67 10.75 29.61
C ARG A 241 17.76 11.83 29.64
N ASN A 242 17.85 12.63 28.58
CA ASN A 242 18.77 13.77 28.54
C ASN A 242 18.17 14.94 29.30
N LYS A 243 18.59 15.11 30.59
CA LYS A 243 18.03 16.10 31.52
C LYS A 243 18.23 17.54 31.01
N GLY A 244 19.36 17.86 30.37
CA GLY A 244 19.65 19.19 29.83
C GLY A 244 18.72 19.64 28.72
N TYR A 245 18.24 18.68 27.90
CA TYR A 245 17.28 18.93 26.84
C TYR A 245 15.83 18.91 27.36
N TYR A 246 15.49 17.95 28.21
CA TYR A 246 14.12 17.71 28.66
C TYR A 246 13.56 18.79 29.57
N TYR A 247 14.36 19.36 30.49
CA TYR A 247 13.88 20.36 31.46
C TYR A 247 13.77 21.79 30.90
N GLN A 248 14.05 21.99 29.61
CA GLN A 248 13.72 23.26 28.97
C GLN A 248 12.20 23.39 28.80
N THR A 249 11.62 24.52 29.16
CA THR A 249 10.16 24.77 29.16
C THR A 249 9.48 24.44 27.85
N LYS A 250 10.12 24.69 26.69
CA LYS A 250 9.62 24.37 25.36
C LYS A 250 9.60 22.85 25.08
N HIS A 251 10.56 22.07 25.59
CA HIS A 251 10.73 20.67 25.29
C HIS A 251 9.97 19.76 26.24
N PHE A 252 9.79 20.16 27.50
CA PHE A 252 9.10 19.40 28.52
C PHE A 252 7.67 19.03 28.12
N THR A 253 6.87 20.03 27.75
CA THR A 253 5.47 19.83 27.37
C THR A 253 5.35 19.05 26.06
N SER A 254 6.21 19.35 25.08
CA SER A 254 6.20 18.68 23.77
C SER A 254 6.57 17.21 23.88
N VAL A 255 7.67 16.86 24.53
CA VAL A 255 8.14 15.49 24.67
C VAL A 255 7.18 14.65 25.51
N SER A 256 6.70 15.18 26.64
CA SER A 256 5.74 14.49 27.50
C SER A 256 4.42 14.22 26.76
N GLY A 257 3.84 15.24 26.11
CA GLY A 257 2.61 15.09 25.34
C GLY A 257 2.75 14.15 24.15
N MET A 258 3.93 14.16 23.48
CA MET A 258 4.18 13.36 22.29
C MET A 258 4.31 11.87 22.60
N ILE A 259 4.85 11.48 23.77
CA ILE A 259 4.94 10.08 24.21
C ILE A 259 3.55 9.42 24.23
N TYR A 260 2.55 10.11 24.76
CA TYR A 260 1.17 9.59 24.82
C TYR A 260 0.47 9.63 23.46
N ARG A 261 0.65 10.70 22.67
CA ARG A 261 0.07 10.84 21.33
C ARG A 261 0.62 9.79 20.36
N MET A 262 1.92 9.51 20.40
CA MET A 262 2.54 8.51 19.55
C MET A 262 2.03 7.10 19.83
N LYS A 263 1.72 6.76 21.09
CA LYS A 263 1.10 5.48 21.42
C LYS A 263 -0.25 5.29 20.71
N GLN A 264 -1.04 6.35 20.54
CA GLN A 264 -2.37 6.27 19.92
C GLN A 264 -2.33 6.38 18.41
N ASN A 265 -1.50 7.27 17.88
CA ASN A 265 -1.55 7.71 16.48
C ASN A 265 -0.40 7.18 15.62
N ALA A 266 0.54 6.42 16.19
CA ALA A 266 1.74 5.94 15.48
C ALA A 266 1.41 5.22 14.16
N VAL A 267 0.43 4.31 14.19
CA VAL A 267 0.03 3.55 12.99
C VAL A 267 -0.64 4.45 11.94
N GLY A 268 -1.41 5.45 12.39
CA GLY A 268 -2.00 6.44 11.48
C GLY A 268 -0.94 7.28 10.78
N LEU A 269 0.08 7.74 11.53
CA LEU A 269 1.22 8.48 10.97
C LEU A 269 2.05 7.61 10.04
N ALA A 270 2.27 6.33 10.37
CA ALA A 270 2.93 5.38 9.49
C ALA A 270 2.18 5.22 8.16
N ASN A 271 0.84 5.08 8.20
CA ASN A 271 0.02 5.01 6.99
C ASN A 271 0.17 6.26 6.11
N ILE A 272 0.12 7.45 6.71
CA ILE A 272 0.30 8.71 5.96
C ILE A 272 1.70 8.76 5.35
N CYS A 273 2.72 8.39 6.11
CA CYS A 273 4.10 8.37 5.63
C CYS A 273 4.25 7.41 4.43
N ILE A 274 3.75 6.18 4.53
CA ILE A 274 3.82 5.19 3.45
C ILE A 274 3.09 5.67 2.21
N LEU A 275 1.85 6.18 2.35
CA LEU A 275 1.08 6.70 1.23
C LEU A 275 1.77 7.87 0.54
N SER A 276 2.25 8.83 1.30
CA SER A 276 2.97 9.99 0.76
C SER A 276 4.22 9.56 0.01
N THR A 277 5.00 8.63 0.58
CA THR A 277 6.21 8.10 -0.04
C THR A 277 5.88 7.34 -1.33
N MET A 278 4.83 6.51 -1.34
CA MET A 278 4.39 5.81 -2.55
C MET A 278 4.02 6.78 -3.68
N VAL A 279 3.27 7.84 -3.37
CA VAL A 279 2.89 8.85 -4.37
C VAL A 279 4.12 9.58 -4.89
N LEU A 280 5.01 10.03 -4.00
CA LEU A 280 6.24 10.73 -4.38
C LEU A 280 7.15 9.86 -5.26
N VAL A 281 7.35 8.59 -4.88
CA VAL A 281 8.15 7.64 -5.67
C VAL A 281 7.51 7.41 -7.04
N ALA A 282 6.18 7.17 -7.09
CA ALA A 282 5.48 6.96 -8.35
C ALA A 282 5.61 8.17 -9.29
N VAL A 283 5.36 9.39 -8.79
CA VAL A 283 5.48 10.63 -9.58
C VAL A 283 6.93 10.84 -10.02
N SER A 284 7.89 10.75 -9.09
CA SER A 284 9.32 10.95 -9.39
C SER A 284 9.82 9.96 -10.45
N THR A 285 9.49 8.66 -10.30
CA THR A 285 9.89 7.64 -11.26
C THR A 285 9.26 7.88 -12.65
N THR A 286 7.97 8.23 -12.68
CA THR A 286 7.26 8.51 -13.94
C THR A 286 7.87 9.71 -14.67
N VAL A 287 8.13 10.81 -13.96
CA VAL A 287 8.75 12.00 -14.51
C VAL A 287 10.17 11.71 -14.98
N SER A 288 10.96 10.98 -14.17
CA SER A 288 12.33 10.59 -14.52
C SER A 288 12.39 9.74 -15.79
N LEU A 289 11.48 8.76 -15.92
CA LEU A 289 11.37 7.95 -17.13
C LEU A 289 10.96 8.78 -18.33
N TYR A 290 9.98 9.67 -18.17
CA TYR A 290 9.50 10.52 -19.27
C TYR A 290 10.61 11.44 -19.81
N VAL A 291 11.35 12.09 -18.92
CA VAL A 291 12.46 12.98 -19.30
C VAL A 291 13.64 12.18 -19.85
N GLY A 292 13.91 10.99 -19.28
CA GLY A 292 15.05 10.16 -19.70
C GLY A 292 14.83 9.33 -20.97
N VAL A 293 13.61 9.24 -21.51
CA VAL A 293 13.34 8.44 -22.73
C VAL A 293 14.16 8.87 -23.93
N GLU A 294 14.29 10.18 -24.16
CA GLU A 294 15.08 10.70 -25.29
C GLU A 294 16.57 10.36 -25.16
N ASP A 295 17.13 10.45 -23.96
CA ASP A 295 18.53 10.13 -23.72
C ASP A 295 18.80 8.62 -23.86
N ILE A 296 17.91 7.78 -23.33
CA ILE A 296 17.97 6.33 -23.50
C ILE A 296 17.86 5.93 -24.98
N MET A 297 16.99 6.59 -25.74
CA MET A 297 16.83 6.31 -27.17
C MET A 297 18.07 6.70 -27.94
N LYS A 298 18.68 7.85 -27.67
CA LYS A 298 19.93 8.29 -28.28
C LYS A 298 21.11 7.39 -27.96
N GLU A 299 21.20 6.90 -26.71
CA GLU A 299 22.26 5.98 -26.29
C GLU A 299 22.10 4.58 -26.92
N ARG A 300 20.85 4.11 -27.04
CA ARG A 300 20.55 2.77 -27.59
C ARG A 300 20.53 2.72 -29.11
N TYR A 301 20.19 3.83 -29.76
CA TYR A 301 20.09 3.99 -31.20
C TYR A 301 20.78 5.31 -31.63
N PRO A 302 22.12 5.35 -31.63
CA PRO A 302 22.86 6.57 -31.96
C PRO A 302 22.71 7.00 -33.39
N ASN A 303 22.24 6.10 -34.28
CA ASN A 303 22.03 6.39 -35.71
C ASN A 303 20.53 6.47 -36.00
N GLU A 304 20.14 7.43 -36.87
CA GLU A 304 18.76 7.65 -37.32
C GLU A 304 18.17 6.43 -38.03
N ILE A 305 19.01 5.61 -38.69
CA ILE A 305 18.60 4.41 -39.43
C ILE A 305 19.43 3.23 -38.93
N ASN A 306 18.77 2.26 -38.27
CA ASN A 306 19.35 0.98 -37.85
C ASN A 306 18.80 -0.15 -38.73
N ILE A 307 19.64 -0.69 -39.64
CA ILE A 307 19.29 -1.84 -40.47
C ILE A 307 19.80 -3.10 -39.81
N ARG A 308 18.90 -3.99 -39.42
CA ARG A 308 19.23 -5.35 -38.94
C ARG A 308 18.91 -6.37 -39.98
N ALA A 309 19.94 -6.97 -40.57
CA ALA A 309 19.79 -8.08 -41.49
C ALA A 309 19.85 -9.39 -40.67
N TYR A 310 18.82 -10.23 -40.75
CA TYR A 310 18.81 -11.57 -40.19
C TYR A 310 19.16 -12.57 -41.30
N TYR A 311 20.26 -13.28 -41.13
CA TYR A 311 20.68 -14.29 -42.07
C TYR A 311 20.33 -15.67 -41.51
N ASP A 312 19.54 -16.42 -42.25
CA ASP A 312 19.04 -17.76 -41.84
C ASP A 312 20.11 -18.86 -42.00
N THR A 313 21.14 -18.61 -42.81
CA THR A 313 22.22 -19.59 -43.08
C THR A 313 23.55 -18.87 -43.37
N GLY A 314 24.40 -18.77 -42.37
CA GLY A 314 25.81 -18.42 -42.56
C GLY A 314 26.16 -16.95 -42.27
N ALA A 315 27.44 -16.69 -42.05
CA ALA A 315 27.95 -15.32 -41.85
C ALA A 315 27.81 -14.50 -43.15
N PRO A 316 27.50 -13.18 -43.02
CA PRO A 316 27.45 -12.29 -44.18
C PRO A 316 28.80 -12.26 -44.90
N SER A 317 28.78 -12.20 -46.25
CA SER A 317 29.99 -12.04 -47.05
C SER A 317 30.69 -10.72 -46.69
N GLU A 318 32.02 -10.66 -46.80
CA GLU A 318 32.81 -9.47 -46.46
C GLU A 318 32.31 -8.20 -47.21
N ASP A 319 31.75 -8.34 -48.41
CA ASP A 319 31.16 -7.25 -49.17
C ASP A 319 29.93 -6.65 -48.48
N CYS A 320 29.10 -7.42 -47.77
CA CYS A 320 27.98 -6.87 -46.98
C CYS A 320 28.44 -6.04 -45.78
N LEU A 321 29.61 -6.32 -45.20
CA LEU A 321 30.15 -5.57 -44.07
C LEU A 321 30.71 -4.20 -44.50
N LEU A 322 31.14 -4.07 -45.74
CA LEU A 322 31.62 -2.80 -46.30
C LEU A 322 30.52 -1.73 -46.42
N TYR A 323 29.27 -2.14 -46.66
CA TYR A 323 28.11 -1.23 -46.70
C TYR A 323 27.56 -0.81 -45.34
N THR A 324 27.98 -1.49 -44.26
CA THR A 324 27.57 -1.14 -42.87
C THR A 324 28.60 -0.27 -42.14
N SER A 325 29.73 0.06 -42.82
CA SER A 325 30.73 0.97 -42.26
C SER A 325 30.18 2.41 -42.22
N PRO A 326 30.29 3.12 -41.11
CA PRO A 326 29.85 4.52 -41.04
C PRO A 326 30.63 5.37 -42.05
N SER A 327 29.90 6.26 -42.79
CA SER A 327 30.47 7.18 -43.71
C SER A 327 31.51 8.08 -43.00
N PRO A 328 32.62 8.48 -43.72
CA PRO A 328 33.61 9.42 -43.14
C PRO A 328 33.03 10.77 -42.72
N ARG A 329 31.79 11.08 -43.11
CA ARG A 329 31.06 12.30 -42.70
C ARG A 329 30.39 12.22 -41.34
N ASP A 330 30.33 11.01 -40.75
CA ASP A 330 29.65 10.75 -39.48
C ASP A 330 30.65 10.61 -38.28
N ARG A 331 31.89 11.08 -38.46
CA ARG A 331 32.93 11.16 -37.42
C ARG A 331 33.11 12.60 -36.95
#